data_da5722f8fc455aedb04739c8f3c31e2c
#
_entry.id   da5722f8fc455aedb04739c8f3c31e2c
#
_cell.length_a   1.000
_cell.length_b   1.000
_cell.length_c   1.000
_cell.angle_alpha   90.00
_cell.angle_beta   90.00
_cell.angle_gamma   90.00
#
_symmetry.space_group_name_H-M   'P 1'
#
loop_
_entity.id
_entity.type
_entity.pdbx_description
1 polymer ?
#
loop_
_entity_poly.entity_id
_entity_poly.type
_entity_poly.pdbx_seq_one_letter_code
_entity_poly.pdbx_strand_id
1 'polypeptide(L)'
;MRAGEQLAELSPVRTMRDGDRDRWDEFVRANCNATFYHLSGWRHILENVLGHRAHYLLVEREGSIEGVLPLGHVRSLLFGNALISVPFLVYGGPVASTPEARQALVEAACRLADELGVDYLELRNLEPLPDLPTKTQYVTFRKHIEPDPEANLKAVPRKQRAMIRKGIKAQLSAETDADAGRLYATLSECKRNLGTPFFGRRYLDAIVETFPDETEILTVTREGETVCSVMSFRFRNEILPYYGG
;
A
#
# COMPACT_ATOMS: atom_id res chain seq x y z
N MET A 1 45.02 -2.39 -12.66
CA MET A 1 44.55 -1.47 -11.64
C MET A 1 43.33 -0.75 -12.19
N ARG A 2 42.11 -1.18 -11.81
CA ARG A 2 40.90 -0.42 -12.16
C ARG A 2 40.77 0.69 -11.13
N ALA A 3 40.72 1.94 -11.60
CA ALA A 3 40.41 3.09 -10.75
C ALA A 3 39.07 2.79 -10.02
N GLY A 4 39.10 2.89 -8.70
CA GLY A 4 37.87 2.82 -7.94
C GLY A 4 37.00 4.01 -8.32
N GLU A 5 35.88 3.78 -8.96
CA GLU A 5 34.81 4.77 -9.09
C GLU A 5 34.41 5.15 -7.67
N GLN A 6 34.81 6.34 -7.26
CA GLN A 6 34.37 6.92 -5.99
C GLN A 6 32.90 7.27 -6.18
N LEU A 7 31.99 6.45 -5.62
CA LEU A 7 30.56 6.77 -5.64
C LEU A 7 30.36 8.16 -5.03
N ALA A 8 29.67 9.02 -5.74
CA ALA A 8 29.32 10.33 -5.22
C ALA A 8 28.56 10.22 -3.89
N GLU A 9 28.74 11.18 -3.01
CA GLU A 9 28.09 11.19 -1.69
C GLU A 9 26.57 11.33 -1.82
N LEU A 10 25.85 10.71 -0.88
CA LEU A 10 24.41 10.93 -0.72
C LEU A 10 24.15 12.35 -0.24
N SER A 11 23.11 12.98 -0.79
CA SER A 11 22.59 14.23 -0.21
C SER A 11 21.98 13.99 1.17
N PRO A 12 21.83 15.00 2.01
CA PRO A 12 21.03 14.89 3.22
C PRO A 12 19.59 14.44 2.90
N VAL A 13 19.02 13.57 3.75
CA VAL A 13 17.61 13.19 3.63
C VAL A 13 16.72 14.42 3.83
N ARG A 14 15.76 14.58 2.95
CA ARG A 14 14.81 15.69 2.99
C ARG A 14 13.37 15.24 2.78
N THR A 15 12.45 16.11 3.14
CA THR A 15 11.03 15.90 2.83
C THR A 15 10.75 16.17 1.34
N MET A 16 9.91 15.36 0.74
CA MET A 16 9.38 15.51 -0.62
C MET A 16 8.62 16.83 -0.76
N ARG A 17 8.94 17.60 -1.78
CA ARG A 17 8.23 18.81 -2.20
C ARG A 17 7.23 18.47 -3.31
N ASP A 18 6.30 19.36 -3.61
CA ASP A 18 5.30 19.11 -4.66
C ASP A 18 5.94 18.89 -6.05
N GLY A 19 7.04 19.59 -6.35
CA GLY A 19 7.79 19.39 -7.58
C GLY A 19 8.59 18.08 -7.69
N ASP A 20 8.69 17.30 -6.61
CA ASP A 20 9.37 16.01 -6.61
C ASP A 20 8.43 14.85 -7.00
N ARG A 21 7.11 15.08 -7.12
CA ARG A 21 6.10 14.04 -7.25
C ARG A 21 6.37 13.07 -8.41
N ASP A 22 6.60 13.60 -9.59
CA ASP A 22 6.81 12.78 -10.79
C ASP A 22 8.09 11.95 -10.68
N ARG A 23 9.19 12.54 -10.19
CA ARG A 23 10.47 11.87 -9.96
C ARG A 23 10.37 10.79 -8.87
N TRP A 24 9.58 11.06 -7.82
CA TRP A 24 9.27 10.09 -6.78
C TRP A 24 8.55 8.88 -7.35
N ASP A 25 7.47 9.10 -8.10
CA ASP A 25 6.67 8.02 -8.69
C ASP A 25 7.44 7.26 -9.77
N GLU A 26 8.30 7.93 -10.55
CA GLU A 26 9.23 7.27 -11.48
C GLU A 26 10.19 6.33 -10.74
N PHE A 27 10.82 6.80 -9.66
CA PHE A 27 11.68 5.96 -8.82
C PHE A 27 10.92 4.76 -8.25
N VAL A 28 9.71 4.98 -7.71
CA VAL A 28 8.84 3.92 -7.16
C VAL A 28 8.49 2.88 -8.24
N ARG A 29 8.15 3.32 -9.44
CA ARG A 29 7.80 2.42 -10.54
C ARG A 29 9.02 1.64 -11.07
N ALA A 30 10.20 2.21 -11.03
CA ALA A 30 11.44 1.56 -11.48
C ALA A 30 12.04 0.61 -10.45
N ASN A 31 11.87 0.85 -9.15
CA ASN A 31 12.50 0.06 -8.09
C ASN A 31 11.70 -1.21 -7.77
N CYS A 32 12.29 -2.39 -7.96
CA CYS A 32 11.63 -3.68 -7.79
C CYS A 32 11.15 -3.97 -6.35
N ASN A 33 11.73 -3.31 -5.34
CA ASN A 33 11.36 -3.45 -3.93
C ASN A 33 10.21 -2.51 -3.52
N ALA A 34 9.85 -1.54 -4.36
CA ALA A 34 8.73 -0.65 -4.09
C ALA A 34 7.39 -1.35 -4.35
N THR A 35 6.36 -0.88 -3.67
CA THR A 35 4.98 -1.35 -3.80
C THR A 35 4.06 -0.21 -4.22
N PHE A 36 2.82 -0.53 -4.56
CA PHE A 36 1.75 0.45 -4.80
C PHE A 36 1.65 1.52 -3.71
N TYR A 37 1.91 1.13 -2.47
CA TYR A 37 1.78 2.01 -1.30
C TYR A 37 2.90 3.05 -1.15
N HIS A 38 3.93 2.98 -1.99
CA HIS A 38 4.97 4.02 -2.06
C HIS A 38 4.63 5.15 -3.03
N LEU A 39 3.59 5.02 -3.86
CA LEU A 39 3.20 6.08 -4.79
C LEU A 39 2.82 7.37 -4.04
N SER A 40 3.22 8.50 -4.60
CA SER A 40 3.04 9.83 -3.98
C SER A 40 1.58 10.23 -3.77
N GLY A 41 0.66 9.67 -4.55
CA GLY A 41 -0.77 9.92 -4.44
C GLY A 41 -1.35 9.59 -3.06
N TRP A 42 -0.77 8.65 -2.33
CA TRP A 42 -1.18 8.33 -0.96
C TRP A 42 -0.95 9.48 0.01
N ARG A 43 -0.01 10.40 -0.26
CA ARG A 43 0.16 11.64 0.51
C ARG A 43 -1.11 12.48 0.48
N HIS A 44 -1.70 12.66 -0.71
CA HIS A 44 -2.94 13.40 -0.88
C HIS A 44 -4.09 12.81 -0.05
N ILE A 45 -4.27 11.49 -0.11
CA ILE A 45 -5.31 10.78 0.65
C ILE A 45 -5.08 10.96 2.15
N LEU A 46 -3.85 10.79 2.61
CA LEU A 46 -3.49 10.92 4.03
C LEU A 46 -3.78 12.33 4.56
N GLU A 47 -3.38 13.37 3.82
CA GLU A 47 -3.49 14.77 4.26
C GLU A 47 -4.91 15.32 4.07
N ASN A 48 -5.52 15.13 2.89
CA ASN A 48 -6.75 15.83 2.52
C ASN A 48 -8.03 15.03 2.79
N VAL A 49 -7.93 13.70 2.92
CA VAL A 49 -9.09 12.84 3.19
C VAL A 49 -9.10 12.36 4.62
N LEU A 50 -7.93 11.93 5.14
CA LEU A 50 -7.83 11.38 6.50
C LEU A 50 -7.38 12.42 7.55
N GLY A 51 -6.90 13.60 7.12
CA GLY A 51 -6.54 14.70 8.02
C GLY A 51 -5.27 14.47 8.84
N HIS A 52 -4.36 13.60 8.37
CA HIS A 52 -3.10 13.33 9.01
C HIS A 52 -1.94 14.01 8.29
N ARG A 53 -0.89 14.39 9.01
CA ARG A 53 0.29 15.02 8.41
C ARG A 53 1.19 13.97 7.77
N ALA A 54 1.60 14.21 6.53
CA ALA A 54 2.55 13.36 5.82
C ALA A 54 3.99 13.89 5.94
N HIS A 55 4.95 12.96 6.07
CA HIS A 55 6.39 13.21 6.05
C HIS A 55 7.03 12.24 5.07
N TYR A 56 6.95 12.54 3.77
CA TYR A 56 7.54 11.72 2.73
C TYR A 56 9.00 12.07 2.58
N LEU A 57 9.88 11.18 3.04
CA LEU A 57 11.33 11.37 3.04
C LEU A 57 11.95 10.83 1.76
N LEU A 58 12.94 11.53 1.22
CA LEU A 58 13.74 11.08 0.11
C LEU A 58 15.21 11.41 0.31
N VAL A 59 16.07 10.62 -0.34
CA VAL A 59 17.51 10.83 -0.42
C VAL A 59 17.93 10.76 -1.89
N GLU A 60 18.88 11.61 -2.26
CA GLU A 60 19.36 11.75 -3.64
C GLU A 60 20.87 11.55 -3.73
N ARG A 61 21.33 11.15 -4.94
CA ARG A 61 22.73 11.14 -5.34
C ARG A 61 22.82 11.80 -6.71
N GLU A 62 23.64 12.84 -6.84
CA GLU A 62 23.80 13.59 -8.11
C GLU A 62 22.47 14.05 -8.72
N GLY A 63 21.50 14.44 -7.87
CA GLY A 63 20.20 14.89 -8.30
C GLY A 63 19.21 13.77 -8.68
N SER A 64 19.60 12.50 -8.62
CA SER A 64 18.71 11.35 -8.82
C SER A 64 18.25 10.78 -7.49
N ILE A 65 16.97 10.39 -7.39
CA ILE A 65 16.45 9.77 -6.18
C ILE A 65 17.06 8.38 -6.00
N GLU A 66 17.69 8.15 -4.86
CA GLU A 66 18.28 6.88 -4.44
C GLU A 66 17.42 6.13 -3.45
N GLY A 67 16.49 6.80 -2.78
CA GLY A 67 15.58 6.16 -1.86
C GLY A 67 14.45 7.04 -1.39
N VAL A 68 13.35 6.38 -0.97
CA VAL A 68 12.10 6.99 -0.53
C VAL A 68 11.52 6.28 0.70
N LEU A 69 10.83 7.04 1.54
CA LEU A 69 10.12 6.51 2.72
C LEU A 69 8.85 7.35 2.98
N PRO A 70 7.65 6.84 2.68
CA PRO A 70 6.39 7.52 2.95
C PRO A 70 5.99 7.35 4.43
N LEU A 71 6.03 8.40 5.22
CA LEU A 71 5.63 8.40 6.63
C LEU A 71 4.37 9.24 6.83
N GLY A 72 3.50 8.80 7.72
CA GLY A 72 2.35 9.56 8.21
C GLY A 72 2.39 9.72 9.72
N HIS A 73 2.14 10.93 10.19
CA HIS A 73 2.03 11.25 11.61
C HIS A 73 0.57 11.12 12.04
N VAL A 74 0.25 10.01 12.69
CA VAL A 74 -1.10 9.72 13.21
C VAL A 74 -1.17 10.18 14.66
N ARG A 75 -1.99 11.20 14.90
CA ARG A 75 -2.23 11.74 16.24
C ARG A 75 -3.71 11.63 16.60
N SER A 76 -4.02 10.98 17.70
CA SER A 76 -5.38 10.77 18.19
C SER A 76 -5.39 10.81 19.71
N LEU A 77 -6.44 11.42 20.29
CA LEU A 77 -6.64 11.42 21.74
C LEU A 77 -6.89 10.01 22.31
N LEU A 78 -7.41 9.09 21.48
CA LEU A 78 -7.76 7.74 21.90
C LEU A 78 -6.69 6.69 21.53
N PHE A 79 -5.96 6.92 20.43
CA PHE A 79 -5.05 5.91 19.84
C PHE A 79 -3.57 6.31 19.90
N GLY A 80 -3.25 7.41 20.61
CA GLY A 80 -1.88 7.85 20.83
C GLY A 80 -1.30 8.72 19.71
N ASN A 81 0.01 8.80 19.69
CA ASN A 81 0.81 9.67 18.83
C ASN A 81 1.91 8.82 18.15
N ALA A 82 1.82 8.56 16.86
CA ALA A 82 2.70 7.63 16.19
C ALA A 82 3.16 8.13 14.82
N LEU A 83 4.39 7.80 14.44
CA LEU A 83 4.92 7.97 13.10
C LEU A 83 4.95 6.60 12.42
N ILE A 84 4.17 6.43 11.35
CA ILE A 84 3.93 5.13 10.73
C ILE A 84 4.19 5.22 9.23
N SER A 85 4.94 4.27 8.67
CA SER A 85 5.03 4.17 7.23
C SER A 85 3.71 3.69 6.65
N VAL A 86 3.15 4.50 5.73
CA VAL A 86 1.81 4.31 5.12
C VAL A 86 0.74 3.88 6.14
N PRO A 87 0.36 4.74 7.08
CA PRO A 87 -0.66 4.39 8.07
C PRO A 87 -1.94 3.91 7.38
N PHE A 88 -2.61 2.92 7.99
CA PHE A 88 -3.82 2.25 7.48
C PHE A 88 -3.61 1.32 6.28
N LEU A 89 -2.38 1.21 5.76
CA LEU A 89 -1.98 0.39 4.62
C LEU A 89 -0.88 -0.60 5.02
N VAL A 90 -0.26 -1.26 4.03
CA VAL A 90 0.79 -2.26 4.22
C VAL A 90 2.01 -1.99 3.32
N TYR A 91 3.16 -2.59 3.61
CA TYR A 91 4.36 -2.64 2.75
C TYR A 91 4.93 -1.27 2.31
N GLY A 92 4.89 -0.27 3.18
CA GLY A 92 5.39 1.08 2.90
C GLY A 92 6.71 1.42 3.60
N GLY A 93 7.56 0.45 3.91
CA GLY A 93 8.87 0.66 4.52
C GLY A 93 9.86 1.40 3.62
N PRO A 94 11.11 1.64 4.07
CA PRO A 94 12.11 2.33 3.27
C PRO A 94 12.48 1.52 2.03
N VAL A 95 12.43 2.15 0.86
CA VAL A 95 12.87 1.61 -0.42
C VAL A 95 14.03 2.42 -0.94
N ALA A 96 15.12 1.77 -1.29
CA ALA A 96 16.33 2.42 -1.78
C ALA A 96 17.07 1.53 -2.79
N SER A 97 17.89 2.17 -3.64
CA SER A 97 18.76 1.50 -4.61
C SER A 97 20.02 0.94 -3.95
N THR A 98 20.43 1.51 -2.81
CA THR A 98 21.63 1.10 -2.08
C THR A 98 21.35 0.91 -0.58
N PRO A 99 22.13 0.05 0.11
CA PRO A 99 22.01 -0.12 1.56
C PRO A 99 22.25 1.18 2.34
N GLU A 100 23.19 2.03 1.88
CA GLU A 100 23.54 3.31 2.50
C GLU A 100 22.35 4.29 2.44
N ALA A 101 21.68 4.38 1.29
CA ALA A 101 20.49 5.22 1.12
C ALA A 101 19.33 4.72 2.01
N ARG A 102 19.17 3.40 2.11
CA ARG A 102 18.18 2.79 3.01
C ARG A 102 18.46 3.13 4.48
N GLN A 103 19.71 3.00 4.90
CA GLN A 103 20.13 3.31 6.27
C GLN A 103 19.90 4.79 6.58
N ALA A 104 20.28 5.69 5.67
CA ALA A 104 20.05 7.13 5.84
C ALA A 104 18.58 7.49 6.04
N LEU A 105 17.67 6.83 5.30
CA LEU A 105 16.21 7.00 5.46
C LEU A 105 15.71 6.51 6.82
N VAL A 106 16.20 5.36 7.30
CA VAL A 106 15.82 4.81 8.61
C VAL A 106 16.28 5.74 9.73
N GLU A 107 17.53 6.19 9.69
CA GLU A 107 18.07 7.14 10.67
C GLU A 107 17.32 8.47 10.67
N ALA A 108 16.98 8.98 9.48
CA ALA A 108 16.17 10.19 9.37
C ALA A 108 14.75 10.01 9.94
N ALA A 109 14.14 8.83 9.75
CA ALA A 109 12.85 8.50 10.33
C ALA A 109 12.91 8.43 11.88
N CYS A 110 13.98 7.85 12.43
CA CYS A 110 14.20 7.81 13.89
C CYS A 110 14.37 9.23 14.46
N ARG A 111 15.23 10.06 13.84
CA ARG A 111 15.37 11.47 14.25
C ARG A 111 14.06 12.25 14.19
N LEU A 112 13.30 12.07 13.11
CA LEU A 112 12.00 12.71 12.97
C LEU A 112 11.00 12.24 14.05
N ALA A 113 11.03 10.97 14.42
CA ALA A 113 10.20 10.44 15.49
C ALA A 113 10.52 11.09 16.84
N ASP A 114 11.82 11.27 17.15
CA ASP A 114 12.29 11.96 18.35
C ASP A 114 11.88 13.44 18.34
N GLU A 115 12.06 14.15 17.23
CA GLU A 115 11.68 15.56 17.04
C GLU A 115 10.17 15.79 17.21
N LEU A 116 9.34 14.85 16.72
CA LEU A 116 7.89 14.92 16.85
C LEU A 116 7.38 14.45 18.23
N GLY A 117 8.24 13.84 19.04
CA GLY A 117 7.88 13.29 20.34
C GLY A 117 6.78 12.24 20.24
N VAL A 118 6.89 11.33 19.26
CA VAL A 118 5.90 10.27 19.09
C VAL A 118 6.12 9.12 20.07
N ASP A 119 5.05 8.41 20.40
CA ASP A 119 5.11 7.25 21.29
C ASP A 119 5.90 6.08 20.66
N TYR A 120 5.82 5.96 19.32
CA TYR A 120 6.58 4.97 18.56
C TYR A 120 6.68 5.31 17.07
N LEU A 121 7.74 4.76 16.44
CA LEU A 121 7.92 4.68 14.99
C LEU A 121 7.59 3.25 14.53
N GLU A 122 6.73 3.09 13.51
CA GLU A 122 6.41 1.80 12.89
C GLU A 122 6.76 1.81 11.40
N LEU A 123 7.68 0.95 11.00
CA LEU A 123 8.06 0.75 9.61
C LEU A 123 7.49 -0.59 9.10
N ARG A 124 6.59 -0.53 8.12
CA ARG A 124 5.87 -1.69 7.56
C ARG A 124 6.65 -2.31 6.40
N ASN A 125 7.64 -3.10 6.73
CA ASN A 125 8.55 -3.70 5.77
C ASN A 125 8.09 -5.09 5.32
N LEU A 126 8.49 -5.50 4.11
CA LEU A 126 8.40 -6.88 3.67
C LEU A 126 9.50 -7.74 4.32
N GLU A 127 10.69 -7.17 4.52
CA GLU A 127 11.84 -7.82 5.15
C GLU A 127 12.21 -7.08 6.43
N PRO A 128 12.67 -7.79 7.47
CA PRO A 128 13.12 -7.19 8.73
C PRO A 128 14.24 -6.18 8.51
N LEU A 129 14.29 -5.16 9.36
CA LEU A 129 15.44 -4.26 9.49
C LEU A 129 16.31 -4.77 10.64
N PRO A 130 17.59 -5.10 10.40
CA PRO A 130 18.44 -5.79 11.39
C PRO A 130 18.55 -5.08 12.73
N ASP A 131 18.59 -3.75 12.73
CA ASP A 131 18.85 -2.93 13.90
C ASP A 131 17.58 -2.45 14.62
N LEU A 132 16.41 -2.91 14.17
CA LEU A 132 15.13 -2.54 14.77
C LEU A 132 14.34 -3.77 15.23
N PRO A 133 13.61 -3.66 16.36
CA PRO A 133 12.78 -4.76 16.84
C PRO A 133 11.65 -5.06 15.85
N THR A 134 11.44 -6.35 15.57
CA THR A 134 10.45 -6.82 14.58
C THR A 134 9.23 -7.42 15.26
N LYS A 135 8.02 -6.96 14.86
CA LYS A 135 6.75 -7.64 15.19
C LYS A 135 6.46 -8.73 14.16
N THR A 136 6.23 -9.96 14.61
CA THR A 136 5.99 -11.14 13.77
C THR A 136 4.52 -11.58 13.75
N GLN A 137 3.60 -10.70 14.11
CA GLN A 137 2.16 -11.01 14.22
C GLN A 137 1.44 -11.15 12.88
N TYR A 138 2.03 -10.59 11.81
CA TYR A 138 1.43 -10.57 10.48
C TYR A 138 2.30 -11.33 9.50
N VAL A 139 1.65 -12.01 8.57
CA VAL A 139 2.32 -12.74 7.48
C VAL A 139 1.70 -12.35 6.15
N THR A 140 2.50 -12.40 5.10
CA THR A 140 2.08 -12.13 3.72
C THR A 140 1.99 -13.44 2.95
N PHE A 141 0.88 -13.64 2.24
CA PHE A 141 0.71 -14.74 1.32
C PHE A 141 0.79 -14.22 -0.12
N ARG A 142 1.74 -14.74 -0.89
CA ARG A 142 1.84 -14.49 -2.32
C ARG A 142 1.65 -15.78 -3.08
N LYS A 143 0.93 -15.72 -4.20
CA LYS A 143 0.70 -16.86 -5.07
C LYS A 143 0.98 -16.44 -6.51
N HIS A 144 1.72 -17.27 -7.22
CA HIS A 144 1.85 -17.13 -8.66
C HIS A 144 0.51 -17.36 -9.36
N ILE A 145 0.18 -16.51 -10.34
CA ILE A 145 -1.03 -16.60 -11.17
C ILE A 145 -0.58 -16.98 -12.58
N GLU A 146 -1.07 -18.11 -13.07
CA GLU A 146 -0.82 -18.58 -14.43
C GLU A 146 -1.69 -17.82 -15.43
N PRO A 147 -1.24 -17.63 -16.68
CA PRO A 147 -2.08 -17.06 -17.74
C PRO A 147 -3.33 -17.92 -18.04
N ASP A 148 -3.25 -19.23 -17.83
CA ASP A 148 -4.37 -20.16 -18.03
C ASP A 148 -5.29 -20.21 -16.79
N PRO A 149 -6.57 -19.81 -16.90
CA PRO A 149 -7.54 -19.88 -15.81
C PRO A 149 -7.76 -21.32 -15.27
N GLU A 150 -7.69 -22.34 -16.13
CA GLU A 150 -7.85 -23.73 -15.72
C GLU A 150 -6.69 -24.21 -14.86
N ALA A 151 -5.46 -23.79 -15.18
CA ALA A 151 -4.28 -24.06 -14.36
C ALA A 151 -4.43 -23.42 -12.97
N ASN A 152 -4.90 -22.17 -12.90
CA ASN A 152 -5.18 -21.48 -11.63
C ASN A 152 -6.25 -22.21 -10.82
N LEU A 153 -7.34 -22.64 -11.46
CA LEU A 153 -8.41 -23.38 -10.80
C LEU A 153 -7.92 -24.74 -10.27
N LYS A 154 -7.08 -25.44 -11.01
CA LYS A 154 -6.47 -26.72 -10.57
C LYS A 154 -5.55 -26.53 -9.38
N ALA A 155 -4.82 -25.40 -9.29
CA ALA A 155 -3.94 -25.07 -8.19
C ALA A 155 -4.67 -24.71 -6.89
N VAL A 156 -5.98 -24.42 -6.94
CA VAL A 156 -6.82 -24.19 -5.75
C VAL A 156 -7.10 -25.52 -5.05
N PRO A 157 -6.98 -25.62 -3.70
CA PRO A 157 -7.31 -26.83 -2.95
C PRO A 157 -8.73 -27.34 -3.23
N ARG A 158 -8.90 -28.66 -3.22
CA ARG A 158 -10.16 -29.33 -3.65
C ARG A 158 -11.42 -28.75 -3.03
N LYS A 159 -11.40 -28.45 -1.73
CA LYS A 159 -12.57 -27.93 -0.99
C LYS A 159 -12.96 -26.54 -1.52
N GLN A 160 -12.01 -25.61 -1.64
CA GLN A 160 -12.24 -24.27 -2.15
C GLN A 160 -12.64 -24.29 -3.63
N ARG A 161 -12.02 -25.14 -4.46
CA ARG A 161 -12.39 -25.34 -5.87
C ARG A 161 -13.84 -25.82 -6.03
N ALA A 162 -14.34 -26.66 -5.11
CA ALA A 162 -15.74 -27.07 -5.11
C ALA A 162 -16.67 -25.88 -4.82
N MET A 163 -16.29 -24.97 -3.93
CA MET A 163 -17.05 -23.73 -3.65
C MET A 163 -17.07 -22.80 -4.87
N ILE A 164 -15.93 -22.59 -5.54
CA ILE A 164 -15.86 -21.80 -6.77
C ILE A 164 -16.81 -22.37 -7.84
N ARG A 165 -16.79 -23.69 -8.07
CA ARG A 165 -17.69 -24.35 -9.03
C ARG A 165 -19.16 -24.21 -8.64
N LYS A 166 -19.47 -24.18 -7.35
CA LYS A 166 -20.83 -23.94 -6.87
C LYS A 166 -21.29 -22.51 -7.19
N GLY A 167 -20.40 -21.51 -7.02
CA GLY A 167 -20.67 -20.13 -7.41
C GLY A 167 -20.93 -19.99 -8.91
N ILE A 168 -20.10 -20.62 -9.75
CA ILE A 168 -20.28 -20.64 -11.22
C ILE A 168 -21.66 -21.22 -11.61
N LYS A 169 -22.06 -22.31 -10.96
CA LYS A 169 -23.39 -22.94 -11.20
C LYS A 169 -24.57 -22.12 -10.72
N ALA A 170 -24.36 -21.19 -9.78
CA ALA A 170 -25.41 -20.34 -9.23
C ALA A 170 -25.77 -19.14 -10.13
N GLN A 171 -25.26 -19.08 -11.35
CA GLN A 171 -25.51 -18.03 -12.35
C GLN A 171 -25.18 -16.62 -11.82
N LEU A 172 -24.09 -16.52 -11.06
CA LEU A 172 -23.57 -15.24 -10.62
C LEU A 172 -22.97 -14.48 -11.81
N SER A 173 -23.20 -13.19 -11.87
CA SER A 173 -22.56 -12.28 -12.82
C SER A 173 -21.48 -11.47 -12.11
N ALA A 174 -20.40 -11.14 -12.84
CA ALA A 174 -19.34 -10.29 -12.33
C ALA A 174 -19.13 -9.10 -13.27
N GLU A 175 -19.01 -7.91 -12.74
CA GLU A 175 -18.86 -6.67 -13.47
C GLU A 175 -17.88 -5.73 -12.77
N THR A 176 -17.20 -4.89 -13.55
CA THR A 176 -16.28 -3.89 -13.00
C THR A 176 -17.02 -2.58 -12.78
N ASP A 177 -16.91 -2.00 -11.60
CA ASP A 177 -17.53 -0.74 -11.23
C ASP A 177 -16.63 0.45 -11.54
N ALA A 178 -17.25 1.54 -11.98
CA ALA A 178 -16.56 2.81 -12.18
C ALA A 178 -16.41 3.64 -10.91
N ASP A 179 -17.17 3.34 -9.85
CA ASP A 179 -17.16 4.05 -8.56
C ASP A 179 -17.25 3.08 -7.37
N ALA A 180 -17.03 3.61 -6.18
CA ALA A 180 -17.01 2.82 -4.94
C ALA A 180 -18.39 2.61 -4.30
N GLY A 181 -19.50 2.92 -4.96
CA GLY A 181 -20.84 2.91 -4.35
C GLY A 181 -21.28 1.53 -3.84
N ARG A 182 -21.25 0.52 -4.73
CA ARG A 182 -21.64 -0.87 -4.38
C ARG A 182 -20.66 -1.48 -3.39
N LEU A 183 -19.36 -1.26 -3.58
CA LEU A 183 -18.33 -1.68 -2.65
C LEU A 183 -18.57 -1.10 -1.25
N TYR A 184 -18.82 0.21 -1.15
CA TYR A 184 -19.06 0.84 0.15
C TYR A 184 -20.29 0.27 0.85
N ALA A 185 -21.36 -0.01 0.13
CA ALA A 185 -22.58 -0.59 0.68
C ALA A 185 -22.31 -1.98 1.29
N THR A 186 -21.72 -2.91 0.52
CA THR A 186 -21.40 -4.27 0.98
C THR A 186 -20.38 -4.28 2.11
N LEU A 187 -19.30 -3.47 1.98
CA LEU A 187 -18.25 -3.37 2.98
C LEU A 187 -18.75 -2.78 4.29
N SER A 188 -19.60 -1.75 4.25
CA SER A 188 -20.22 -1.14 5.44
C SER A 188 -21.11 -2.14 6.19
N GLU A 189 -21.89 -2.94 5.47
CA GLU A 189 -22.69 -3.99 6.07
C GLU A 189 -21.83 -5.08 6.71
N CYS A 190 -20.80 -5.55 6.00
CA CYS A 190 -19.84 -6.52 6.52
C CYS A 190 -19.16 -6.01 7.80
N LYS A 191 -18.67 -4.77 7.80
CA LYS A 191 -18.00 -4.17 8.96
C LYS A 191 -18.94 -3.94 10.14
N ARG A 192 -20.17 -3.53 9.88
CA ARG A 192 -21.22 -3.43 10.92
C ARG A 192 -21.48 -4.77 11.58
N ASN A 193 -21.61 -5.84 10.79
CA ASN A 193 -21.85 -7.19 11.29
C ASN A 193 -20.67 -7.73 12.12
N LEU A 194 -19.45 -7.31 11.80
CA LEU A 194 -18.22 -7.64 12.53
C LEU A 194 -17.97 -6.73 13.75
N GLY A 195 -18.74 -5.64 13.92
CA GLY A 195 -18.51 -4.67 14.98
C GLY A 195 -17.21 -3.87 14.81
N THR A 196 -16.68 -3.78 13.60
CA THR A 196 -15.39 -3.12 13.31
C THR A 196 -15.64 -1.80 12.59
N PRO A 197 -15.12 -0.65 13.07
CA PRO A 197 -15.23 0.61 12.34
C PRO A 197 -14.45 0.56 11.02
N PHE A 198 -14.97 1.32 10.04
CA PHE A 198 -14.32 1.47 8.73
C PHE A 198 -14.38 2.94 8.29
N PHE A 199 -13.58 3.29 7.29
CA PHE A 199 -13.56 4.63 6.71
C PHE A 199 -14.86 4.98 6.01
N GLY A 200 -15.19 6.27 5.94
CA GLY A 200 -16.32 6.76 5.16
C GLY A 200 -16.12 6.56 3.65
N ARG A 201 -17.22 6.62 2.89
CA ARG A 201 -17.22 6.47 1.42
C ARG A 201 -16.19 7.36 0.71
N ARG A 202 -16.03 8.62 1.17
CA ARG A 202 -15.05 9.58 0.63
C ARG A 202 -13.63 9.01 0.53
N TYR A 203 -13.23 8.12 1.45
CA TYR A 203 -11.91 7.49 1.42
C TYR A 203 -11.76 6.55 0.21
N LEU A 204 -12.78 5.73 -0.07
CA LEU A 204 -12.77 4.81 -1.21
C LEU A 204 -12.88 5.56 -2.54
N ASP A 205 -13.73 6.58 -2.62
CA ASP A 205 -13.86 7.45 -3.79
C ASP A 205 -12.52 8.14 -4.10
N ALA A 206 -11.84 8.67 -3.09
CA ALA A 206 -10.53 9.30 -3.25
C ALA A 206 -9.44 8.33 -3.74
N ILE A 207 -9.50 7.05 -3.37
CA ILE A 207 -8.58 6.04 -3.92
C ILE A 207 -8.82 5.85 -5.41
N VAL A 208 -10.07 5.69 -5.84
CA VAL A 208 -10.43 5.53 -7.26
C VAL A 208 -10.02 6.76 -8.07
N GLU A 209 -10.25 7.96 -7.55
CA GLU A 209 -9.88 9.22 -8.20
C GLU A 209 -8.36 9.42 -8.30
N THR A 210 -7.62 9.03 -7.25
CA THR A 210 -6.15 9.22 -7.20
C THR A 210 -5.40 8.18 -8.01
N PHE A 211 -5.92 6.96 -8.10
CA PHE A 211 -5.26 5.80 -8.70
C PHE A 211 -6.18 5.06 -9.68
N PRO A 212 -6.69 5.74 -10.73
CA PRO A 212 -7.65 5.13 -11.66
C PRO A 212 -7.08 3.93 -12.42
N ASP A 213 -5.78 3.92 -12.72
CA ASP A 213 -5.11 2.86 -13.47
C ASP A 213 -4.72 1.67 -12.58
N GLU A 214 -4.47 1.91 -11.30
CA GLU A 214 -4.06 0.90 -10.33
C GLU A 214 -5.23 0.27 -9.55
N THR A 215 -6.42 0.85 -9.61
CA THR A 215 -7.58 0.40 -8.83
C THR A 215 -8.62 -0.29 -9.71
N GLU A 216 -9.05 -1.48 -9.30
CA GLU A 216 -10.18 -2.18 -9.91
C GLU A 216 -11.19 -2.57 -8.85
N ILE A 217 -12.47 -2.31 -9.11
CA ILE A 217 -13.57 -2.75 -8.25
C ILE A 217 -14.37 -3.80 -9.02
N LEU A 218 -14.32 -5.05 -8.55
CA LEU A 218 -15.10 -6.16 -9.08
C LEU A 218 -16.30 -6.42 -8.18
N THR A 219 -17.50 -6.32 -8.75
CA THR A 219 -18.75 -6.59 -8.04
C THR A 219 -19.43 -7.82 -8.61
N VAL A 220 -19.86 -8.71 -7.73
CA VAL A 220 -20.61 -9.91 -8.09
C VAL A 220 -22.07 -9.69 -7.78
N THR A 221 -22.93 -10.01 -8.74
CA THR A 221 -24.38 -9.87 -8.64
C THR A 221 -25.10 -11.20 -8.88
N ARG A 222 -26.31 -11.30 -8.34
CA ARG A 222 -27.26 -12.36 -8.61
C ARG A 222 -28.65 -11.75 -8.85
N GLU A 223 -29.25 -12.00 -10.00
CA GLU A 223 -30.58 -11.47 -10.35
C GLU A 223 -30.66 -9.92 -10.22
N GLY A 224 -29.54 -9.23 -10.48
CA GLY A 224 -29.42 -7.78 -10.36
C GLY A 224 -29.06 -7.26 -8.95
N GLU A 225 -29.11 -8.12 -7.93
CA GLU A 225 -28.76 -7.75 -6.57
C GLU A 225 -27.25 -7.94 -6.32
N THR A 226 -26.61 -6.98 -5.65
CA THR A 226 -25.19 -7.07 -5.27
C THR A 226 -25.00 -8.10 -4.17
N VAL A 227 -24.13 -9.09 -4.44
CA VAL A 227 -23.80 -10.16 -3.49
C VAL A 227 -22.52 -9.86 -2.73
N CYS A 228 -21.50 -9.40 -3.42
CA CYS A 228 -20.23 -8.98 -2.84
C CYS A 228 -19.50 -8.04 -3.80
N SER A 229 -18.57 -7.28 -3.25
CA SER A 229 -17.70 -6.40 -4.03
C SER A 229 -16.30 -6.39 -3.45
N VAL A 230 -15.28 -6.25 -4.30
CA VAL A 230 -13.88 -6.18 -3.89
C VAL A 230 -13.12 -5.12 -4.68
N MET A 231 -12.41 -4.24 -3.98
CA MET A 231 -11.42 -3.35 -4.56
C MET A 231 -10.06 -4.02 -4.51
N SER A 232 -9.42 -4.11 -5.66
CA SER A 232 -8.09 -4.67 -5.84
C SER A 232 -7.14 -3.61 -6.35
N PHE A 233 -5.89 -3.67 -5.91
CA PHE A 233 -4.82 -2.81 -6.41
C PHE A 233 -3.91 -3.58 -7.34
N ARG A 234 -3.65 -3.00 -8.52
CA ARG A 234 -2.71 -3.52 -9.51
C ARG A 234 -1.46 -2.66 -9.51
N PHE A 235 -0.32 -3.28 -9.36
CA PHE A 235 0.94 -2.57 -9.45
C PHE A 235 1.99 -3.46 -10.09
N ARG A 236 2.49 -3.06 -11.26
CA ARG A 236 3.38 -3.89 -12.09
C ARG A 236 2.71 -5.24 -12.43
N ASN A 237 3.31 -6.33 -11.98
CA ASN A 237 2.84 -7.71 -12.22
C ASN A 237 2.13 -8.32 -11.00
N GLU A 238 1.72 -7.51 -10.05
CA GLU A 238 1.00 -7.96 -8.85
C GLU A 238 -0.43 -7.41 -8.82
N ILE A 239 -1.35 -8.20 -8.29
CA ILE A 239 -2.70 -7.78 -7.91
C ILE A 239 -2.96 -8.15 -6.47
N LEU A 240 -3.50 -7.21 -5.70
CA LEU A 240 -3.83 -7.39 -4.31
C LEU A 240 -5.29 -7.05 -4.07
N PRO A 241 -6.19 -8.04 -3.89
CA PRO A 241 -7.54 -7.81 -3.35
C PRO A 241 -7.40 -7.26 -1.92
N TYR A 242 -7.94 -6.06 -1.68
CA TYR A 242 -7.65 -5.36 -0.44
C TYR A 242 -8.90 -5.01 0.39
N TYR A 243 -9.86 -4.31 -0.18
CA TYR A 243 -11.12 -4.01 0.47
C TYR A 243 -12.24 -4.86 -0.12
N GLY A 244 -12.91 -5.68 0.71
CA GLY A 244 -13.99 -6.55 0.27
C GLY A 244 -15.10 -6.71 1.31
N GLY A 245 -16.33 -6.85 0.82
CA GLY A 245 -17.53 -7.10 1.60
C GLY A 245 -18.60 -7.83 0.82
#